data_791062a3f14a76f0f0145f0504d60d44
#
_entry.id   791062a3f14a76f0f0145f0504d60d44
#
_cell.length_a   1.000
_cell.length_b   1.000
_cell.length_c   1.000
_cell.angle_alpha   90.00
_cell.angle_beta   90.00
_cell.angle_gamma   90.00
#
_symmetry.space_group_name_H-M   'P 1'
#
loop_
_entity.id
_entity.type
_entity.pdbx_description
1 polymer ?
#
loop_
_entity_poly.entity_id
_entity_poly.type
_entity_poly.pdbx_seq_one_letter_code
_entity_poly.pdbx_strand_id
1 'polypeptide(L)'
;MTAPSPARVAILISGAGSNMTALVEALQRPGSGGLAAVVFSNVPKAVGLARAAALDVPTAKVDHRAFQGDRAAFETALEQAIAPYAPDMLCLAGFMRILTPDFVKRWEGRILNIHPSLLPKYKGLDTHARALAAGDAEHGATVHLVTPALDDGPILGQARVPIHPGDTPEALAARVQAAEHRLYPQVLRRWLQGMQEPITLSAR
;
A
#
# COMPACT_ATOMS: atom_id res chain seq x y z
N MET A 1 -25.37 22.03 6.39
CA MET A 1 -23.92 21.73 6.36
C MET A 1 -23.71 20.71 5.25
N THR A 2 -23.01 21.06 4.17
CA THR A 2 -22.65 20.11 3.10
C THR A 2 -21.67 19.09 3.67
N ALA A 3 -21.92 17.81 3.43
CA ALA A 3 -20.95 16.76 3.79
C ALA A 3 -19.60 17.07 3.13
N PRO A 4 -18.48 16.86 3.83
CA PRO A 4 -17.16 17.07 3.24
C PRO A 4 -17.02 16.20 1.99
N SER A 5 -16.39 16.74 0.96
CA SER A 5 -16.09 15.97 -0.26
C SER A 5 -15.24 14.74 0.08
N PRO A 6 -15.49 13.57 -0.54
CA PRO A 6 -14.71 12.37 -0.27
C PRO A 6 -13.24 12.60 -0.65
N ALA A 7 -12.33 12.12 0.20
CA ALA A 7 -10.90 12.20 -0.06
C ALA A 7 -10.50 11.40 -1.31
N ARG A 8 -9.66 11.98 -2.15
CA ARG A 8 -9.21 11.40 -3.42
C ARG A 8 -7.92 10.61 -3.23
N VAL A 9 -8.00 9.30 -3.38
CA VAL A 9 -6.88 8.38 -3.12
C VAL A 9 -6.25 7.94 -4.44
N ALA A 10 -4.95 8.17 -4.61
CA ALA A 10 -4.18 7.51 -5.66
C ALA A 10 -3.56 6.23 -5.09
N ILE A 11 -3.73 5.11 -5.80
CA ILE A 11 -3.20 3.82 -5.38
C ILE A 11 -2.06 3.43 -6.33
N LEU A 12 -0.85 3.26 -5.77
CA LEU A 12 0.37 2.99 -6.52
C LEU A 12 0.71 1.49 -6.44
N ILE A 13 0.94 0.89 -7.61
CA ILE A 13 1.23 -0.54 -7.75
C ILE A 13 2.44 -0.79 -8.67
N SER A 14 3.05 -1.99 -8.60
CA SER A 14 4.06 -2.44 -9.56
C SER A 14 3.70 -3.77 -10.25
N GLY A 15 2.68 -4.48 -9.77
CA GLY A 15 2.39 -5.85 -10.21
C GLY A 15 0.92 -6.21 -10.28
N ALA A 16 0.56 -7.32 -9.64
CA ALA A 16 -0.78 -7.93 -9.72
C ALA A 16 -1.91 -7.08 -9.12
N GLY A 17 -1.62 -6.23 -8.13
CA GLY A 17 -2.58 -5.28 -7.58
C GLY A 17 -3.65 -5.92 -6.67
N SER A 18 -3.33 -6.99 -5.94
CA SER A 18 -4.30 -7.63 -5.04
C SER A 18 -4.75 -6.71 -3.90
N ASN A 19 -3.79 -6.03 -3.25
CA ASN A 19 -4.08 -5.00 -2.24
C ASN A 19 -4.82 -3.80 -2.84
N MET A 20 -4.48 -3.39 -4.06
CA MET A 20 -5.20 -2.34 -4.79
C MET A 20 -6.68 -2.70 -4.97
N THR A 21 -6.97 -3.93 -5.40
CA THR A 21 -8.35 -4.41 -5.54
C THR A 21 -9.12 -4.29 -4.22
N ALA A 22 -8.55 -4.77 -3.11
CA ALA A 22 -9.17 -4.68 -1.79
C ALA A 22 -9.44 -3.22 -1.35
N LEU A 23 -8.51 -2.30 -1.65
CA LEU A 23 -8.67 -0.87 -1.36
C LEU A 23 -9.78 -0.24 -2.22
N VAL A 24 -9.82 -0.51 -3.53
CA VAL A 24 -10.84 0.01 -4.44
C VAL A 24 -12.23 -0.44 -4.02
N GLU A 25 -12.42 -1.76 -3.78
CA GLU A 25 -13.69 -2.30 -3.31
C GLU A 25 -14.15 -1.69 -1.99
N ALA A 26 -13.22 -1.40 -1.08
CA ALA A 26 -13.53 -0.74 0.18
C ALA A 26 -13.94 0.74 -0.01
N LEU A 27 -13.25 1.46 -0.91
CA LEU A 27 -13.55 2.85 -1.23
C LEU A 27 -14.88 3.01 -1.97
N GLN A 28 -15.31 2.01 -2.73
CA GLN A 28 -16.61 2.01 -3.42
C GLN A 28 -17.80 1.78 -2.46
N ARG A 29 -17.55 1.35 -1.23
CA ARG A 29 -18.65 1.16 -0.24
C ARG A 29 -19.17 2.49 0.29
N PRO A 30 -20.49 2.62 0.51
CA PRO A 30 -21.06 3.80 1.13
C PRO A 30 -20.40 4.12 2.49
N GLY A 31 -20.11 5.39 2.72
CA GLY A 31 -19.48 5.84 3.97
C GLY A 31 -18.00 5.49 4.12
N SER A 32 -17.31 5.16 3.03
CA SER A 32 -15.87 4.92 3.03
C SER A 32 -15.03 6.15 3.42
N GLY A 33 -15.55 7.35 3.17
CA GLY A 33 -14.85 8.62 3.39
C GLY A 33 -13.94 9.04 2.25
N GLY A 34 -13.74 8.19 1.24
CA GLY A 34 -12.87 8.48 0.10
C GLY A 34 -13.33 7.83 -1.19
N LEU A 35 -12.61 8.09 -2.27
CA LEU A 35 -12.75 7.45 -3.57
C LEU A 35 -11.39 7.12 -4.17
N ALA A 36 -11.31 6.04 -4.93
CA ALA A 36 -10.13 5.71 -5.73
C ALA A 36 -10.09 6.64 -6.95
N ALA A 37 -9.25 7.67 -6.88
CA ALA A 37 -9.17 8.69 -7.93
C ALA A 37 -8.39 8.18 -9.14
N VAL A 38 -7.35 7.40 -8.92
CA VAL A 38 -6.51 6.79 -9.96
C VAL A 38 -5.73 5.61 -9.39
N VAL A 39 -5.48 4.60 -10.22
CA VAL A 39 -4.46 3.57 -9.98
C VAL A 39 -3.28 3.85 -10.89
N PHE A 40 -2.10 4.06 -10.28
CA PHE A 40 -0.86 4.32 -11.00
C PHE A 40 0.06 3.10 -10.95
N SER A 41 0.77 2.83 -12.07
CA SER A 41 1.84 1.82 -12.08
C SER A 41 3.13 2.34 -12.72
N ASN A 42 4.26 2.00 -12.07
CA ASN A 42 5.60 2.20 -12.63
C ASN A 42 6.00 1.10 -13.64
N VAL A 43 5.14 0.11 -13.84
CA VAL A 43 5.28 -0.97 -14.82
C VAL A 43 4.11 -0.90 -15.80
N PRO A 44 4.31 -0.49 -17.08
CA PRO A 44 3.22 -0.24 -18.02
C PRO A 44 2.31 -1.45 -18.33
N LYS A 45 2.84 -2.66 -18.12
CA LYS A 45 2.13 -3.94 -18.35
C LYS A 45 1.69 -4.62 -17.06
N ALA A 46 1.66 -3.91 -15.94
CA ALA A 46 1.20 -4.47 -14.66
C ALA A 46 -0.26 -4.94 -14.79
N VAL A 47 -0.51 -6.20 -14.41
CA VAL A 47 -1.85 -6.82 -14.46
C VAL A 47 -2.87 -6.03 -13.63
N GLY A 48 -2.41 -5.41 -12.54
CA GLY A 48 -3.26 -4.57 -11.68
C GLY A 48 -3.91 -3.39 -12.40
N LEU A 49 -3.31 -2.85 -13.49
CA LEU A 49 -3.94 -1.78 -14.27
C LEU A 49 -5.23 -2.26 -14.97
N ALA A 50 -5.20 -3.47 -15.55
CA ALA A 50 -6.40 -4.05 -16.16
C ALA A 50 -7.49 -4.35 -15.12
N ARG A 51 -7.09 -4.80 -13.90
CA ARG A 51 -8.01 -5.00 -12.77
C ARG A 51 -8.64 -3.69 -12.31
N ALA A 52 -7.85 -2.61 -12.22
CA ALA A 52 -8.37 -1.30 -11.86
C ALA A 52 -9.39 -0.78 -12.88
N ALA A 53 -9.09 -0.92 -14.18
CA ALA A 53 -10.02 -0.55 -15.24
C ALA A 53 -11.33 -1.36 -15.18
N ALA A 54 -11.26 -2.66 -14.87
CA ALA A 54 -12.44 -3.51 -14.66
C ALA A 54 -13.29 -3.14 -13.43
N LEU A 55 -12.74 -2.35 -12.53
CA LEU A 55 -13.42 -1.75 -11.36
C LEU A 55 -13.82 -0.29 -11.60
N ASP A 56 -13.81 0.16 -12.86
CA ASP A 56 -14.15 1.54 -13.27
C ASP A 56 -13.26 2.61 -12.63
N VAL A 57 -12.02 2.28 -12.27
CA VAL A 57 -11.06 3.24 -11.74
C VAL A 57 -10.10 3.71 -12.84
N PRO A 58 -9.92 5.04 -13.03
CA PRO A 58 -8.93 5.59 -13.95
C PRO A 58 -7.54 5.03 -13.70
N THR A 59 -6.75 4.85 -14.76
CA THR A 59 -5.38 4.33 -14.65
C THR A 59 -4.37 5.29 -15.25
N ALA A 60 -3.19 5.38 -14.62
CA ALA A 60 -2.03 6.10 -15.13
C ALA A 60 -0.79 5.23 -15.05
N LYS A 61 0.20 5.48 -15.90
CA LYS A 61 1.43 4.70 -15.93
C LYS A 61 2.62 5.52 -16.40
N VAL A 62 3.77 5.26 -15.81
CA VAL A 62 5.08 5.78 -16.25
C VAL A 62 6.10 4.67 -16.13
N ASP A 63 6.79 4.34 -17.19
CA ASP A 63 7.84 3.31 -17.15
C ASP A 63 9.09 3.84 -16.43
N HIS A 64 9.34 3.35 -15.22
CA HIS A 64 10.49 3.77 -14.42
C HIS A 64 11.85 3.47 -15.09
N ARG A 65 11.90 2.50 -16.01
CA ARG A 65 13.12 2.11 -16.73
C ARG A 65 13.60 3.20 -17.70
N ALA A 66 12.68 4.03 -18.20
CA ALA A 66 13.01 5.15 -19.07
C ALA A 66 13.90 6.21 -18.40
N PHE A 67 13.97 6.21 -17.08
CA PHE A 67 14.73 7.21 -16.29
C PHE A 67 16.12 6.72 -15.86
N GLN A 68 16.55 5.52 -16.26
CA GLN A 68 17.90 5.00 -16.04
C GLN A 68 18.42 5.09 -14.60
N GLY A 69 17.51 5.01 -13.62
CA GLY A 69 17.81 5.10 -12.20
C GLY A 69 17.66 6.48 -11.58
N ASP A 70 17.42 7.52 -12.38
CA ASP A 70 17.06 8.85 -11.87
C ASP A 70 15.66 8.81 -11.24
N ARG A 71 15.66 8.64 -9.91
CA ARG A 71 14.41 8.55 -9.12
C ARG A 71 13.66 9.88 -9.09
N ALA A 72 14.36 11.01 -9.02
CA ALA A 72 13.74 12.32 -8.94
C ALA A 72 13.01 12.67 -10.25
N ALA A 73 13.61 12.38 -11.41
CA ALA A 73 12.95 12.56 -12.69
C ALA A 73 11.75 11.63 -12.85
N PHE A 74 11.85 10.36 -12.42
CA PHE A 74 10.72 9.44 -12.40
C PHE A 74 9.58 9.93 -11.51
N GLU A 75 9.88 10.40 -10.29
CA GLU A 75 8.88 10.91 -9.35
C GLU A 75 8.18 12.18 -9.87
N THR A 76 8.91 13.05 -10.57
CA THR A 76 8.32 14.20 -11.26
C THR A 76 7.30 13.74 -12.31
N ALA A 77 7.67 12.76 -13.12
CA ALA A 77 6.76 12.19 -14.13
C ALA A 77 5.56 11.45 -13.49
N LEU A 78 5.76 10.77 -12.36
CA LEU A 78 4.69 10.17 -11.58
C LEU A 78 3.71 11.25 -11.10
N GLU A 79 4.20 12.31 -10.46
CA GLU A 79 3.35 13.41 -9.98
C GLU A 79 2.56 14.05 -11.13
N GLN A 80 3.20 14.29 -12.27
CA GLN A 80 2.52 14.80 -13.46
C GLN A 80 1.43 13.85 -13.97
N ALA A 81 1.67 12.54 -13.93
CA ALA A 81 0.71 11.54 -14.38
C ALA A 81 -0.53 11.43 -13.47
N ILE A 82 -0.38 11.66 -12.17
CA ILE A 82 -1.50 11.61 -11.22
C ILE A 82 -2.16 12.97 -10.96
N ALA A 83 -1.50 14.09 -11.28
CA ALA A 83 -2.00 15.45 -11.04
C ALA A 83 -3.41 15.71 -11.60
N PRO A 84 -3.79 15.25 -12.81
CA PRO A 84 -5.15 15.45 -13.34
C PRO A 84 -6.25 14.86 -12.47
N TYR A 85 -5.91 13.90 -11.63
CA TYR A 85 -6.84 13.23 -10.71
C TYR A 85 -6.89 13.90 -9.34
N ALA A 86 -6.11 14.96 -9.11
CA ALA A 86 -6.07 15.74 -7.88
C ALA A 86 -6.11 14.88 -6.60
N PRO A 87 -5.17 13.94 -6.39
CA PRO A 87 -5.19 13.07 -5.22
C PRO A 87 -4.82 13.85 -3.94
N ASP A 88 -5.56 13.57 -2.87
CA ASP A 88 -5.27 14.11 -1.53
C ASP A 88 -4.20 13.28 -0.82
N MET A 89 -4.12 11.97 -1.14
CA MET A 89 -3.19 11.04 -0.52
C MET A 89 -2.80 9.89 -1.46
N LEU A 90 -1.72 9.19 -1.09
CA LEU A 90 -1.19 8.04 -1.81
C LEU A 90 -1.29 6.77 -0.95
N CYS A 91 -1.69 5.66 -1.55
CA CYS A 91 -1.60 4.33 -0.96
C CYS A 91 -0.64 3.46 -1.78
N LEU A 92 0.47 3.04 -1.18
CA LEU A 92 1.41 2.12 -1.80
C LEU A 92 0.90 0.69 -1.59
N ALA A 93 0.49 0.03 -2.65
CA ALA A 93 -0.11 -1.30 -2.64
C ALA A 93 0.74 -2.29 -3.45
N GLY A 94 1.92 -2.60 -2.97
CA GLY A 94 2.93 -3.37 -3.69
C GLY A 94 3.66 -2.52 -4.74
N PHE A 95 3.99 -1.28 -4.39
CA PHE A 95 4.78 -0.37 -5.20
C PHE A 95 6.28 -0.58 -4.93
N MET A 96 6.97 -1.25 -5.86
CA MET A 96 8.35 -1.71 -5.69
C MET A 96 9.38 -0.65 -6.07
N ARG A 97 9.20 0.58 -5.61
CA ARG A 97 10.17 1.68 -5.77
C ARG A 97 10.40 2.39 -4.45
N ILE A 98 11.66 2.64 -4.14
CA ILE A 98 12.03 3.48 -3.01
C ILE A 98 11.86 4.93 -3.44
N LEU A 99 11.01 5.65 -2.73
CA LEU A 99 10.75 7.08 -2.95
C LEU A 99 11.90 7.92 -2.38
N THR A 100 12.20 9.04 -3.03
CA THR A 100 13.21 9.97 -2.51
C THR A 100 12.70 10.70 -1.27
N PRO A 101 13.60 11.17 -0.38
CA PRO A 101 13.21 11.99 0.76
C PRO A 101 12.42 13.24 0.38
N ASP A 102 12.76 13.86 -0.75
CA ASP A 102 12.09 15.06 -1.24
C ASP A 102 10.65 14.77 -1.67
N PHE A 103 10.41 13.64 -2.36
CA PHE A 103 9.07 13.20 -2.70
C PHE A 103 8.26 12.93 -1.43
N VAL A 104 8.82 12.16 -0.48
CA VAL A 104 8.15 11.84 0.78
C VAL A 104 7.81 13.11 1.56
N LYS A 105 8.71 14.10 1.59
CA LYS A 105 8.46 15.39 2.25
C LYS A 105 7.31 16.18 1.61
N ARG A 106 7.20 16.20 0.26
CA ARG A 106 6.06 16.86 -0.41
C ARG A 106 4.72 16.21 -0.07
N TRP A 107 4.73 14.92 0.20
CA TRP A 107 3.56 14.12 0.56
C TRP A 107 3.52 13.75 2.05
N GLU A 108 4.23 14.49 2.90
CA GLU A 108 4.32 14.18 4.34
C GLU A 108 2.94 14.02 4.96
N GLY A 109 2.78 12.94 5.75
CA GLY A 109 1.52 12.58 6.39
C GLY A 109 0.43 12.08 5.43
N ARG A 110 0.72 11.94 4.12
CA ARG A 110 -0.28 11.59 3.11
C ARG A 110 0.10 10.35 2.28
N ILE A 111 1.10 9.58 2.70
CA ILE A 111 1.47 8.32 2.05
C ILE A 111 1.31 7.18 3.05
N LEU A 112 0.45 6.23 2.74
CA LEU A 112 0.34 4.96 3.46
C LEU A 112 1.05 3.85 2.67
N ASN A 113 1.71 2.95 3.39
CA ASN A 113 2.28 1.73 2.81
C ASN A 113 1.82 0.49 3.57
N ILE A 114 1.67 -0.62 2.86
CA ILE A 114 1.54 -1.94 3.47
C ILE A 114 2.84 -2.70 3.29
N HIS A 115 3.36 -3.22 4.39
CA HIS A 115 4.59 -4.00 4.44
C HIS A 115 4.31 -5.41 4.98
N PRO A 116 4.79 -6.48 4.31
CA PRO A 116 4.46 -7.86 4.67
C PRO A 116 5.31 -8.39 5.84
N SER A 117 5.37 -7.65 6.95
CA SER A 117 5.94 -8.10 8.22
C SER A 117 5.31 -7.37 9.40
N LEU A 118 5.57 -7.88 10.61
CA LEU A 118 5.25 -7.19 11.87
C LEU A 118 6.37 -6.19 12.21
N LEU A 119 6.35 -5.00 11.60
CA LEU A 119 7.34 -3.98 11.89
C LEU A 119 7.45 -3.71 13.40
N PRO A 120 8.66 -3.43 13.91
CA PRO A 120 9.91 -3.14 13.20
C PRO A 120 10.71 -4.37 12.72
N LYS A 121 10.19 -5.60 12.88
CA LYS A 121 10.86 -6.81 12.37
C LYS A 121 10.82 -6.84 10.84
N TYR A 122 11.91 -7.29 10.25
CA TYR A 122 12.01 -7.62 8.81
C TYR A 122 11.65 -6.45 7.88
N LYS A 123 12.23 -5.27 8.10
CA LYS A 123 12.22 -4.19 7.11
C LYS A 123 12.83 -4.64 5.79
N GLY A 124 12.39 -4.11 4.66
CA GLY A 124 12.89 -4.44 3.32
C GLY A 124 12.33 -5.75 2.78
N LEU A 125 13.14 -6.47 2.02
CA LEU A 125 12.72 -7.64 1.24
C LEU A 125 12.80 -8.97 2.01
N ASP A 126 12.26 -10.03 1.39
CA ASP A 126 12.33 -11.44 1.83
C ASP A 126 11.80 -11.69 3.25
N THR A 127 10.79 -10.94 3.66
CA THR A 127 10.26 -10.93 5.03
C THR A 127 9.78 -12.31 5.48
N HIS A 128 9.10 -13.07 4.61
CA HIS A 128 8.56 -14.39 4.92
C HIS A 128 9.69 -15.43 5.15
N ALA A 129 10.65 -15.45 4.24
CA ALA A 129 11.81 -16.36 4.37
C ALA A 129 12.62 -16.05 5.64
N ARG A 130 12.80 -14.76 5.95
CA ARG A 130 13.52 -14.29 7.15
C ARG A 130 12.78 -14.67 8.43
N ALA A 131 11.45 -14.55 8.47
CA ALA A 131 10.65 -14.94 9.62
C ALA A 131 10.70 -16.46 9.87
N LEU A 132 10.61 -17.27 8.80
CA LEU A 132 10.75 -18.73 8.88
C LEU A 132 12.14 -19.13 9.37
N ALA A 133 13.20 -18.52 8.82
CA ALA A 133 14.58 -18.81 9.22
C ALA A 133 14.87 -18.41 10.68
N ALA A 134 14.19 -17.39 11.20
CA ALA A 134 14.31 -16.97 12.59
C ALA A 134 13.53 -17.87 13.58
N GLY A 135 12.68 -18.77 13.08
CA GLY A 135 11.84 -19.62 13.91
C GLY A 135 10.75 -18.85 14.66
N ASP A 136 10.29 -17.71 14.14
CA ASP A 136 9.21 -16.95 14.75
C ASP A 136 7.93 -17.79 14.79
N ALA A 137 7.14 -17.65 15.86
CA ALA A 137 5.84 -18.30 15.98
C ALA A 137 4.74 -17.56 15.20
N GLU A 138 4.93 -16.27 14.95
CA GLU A 138 3.99 -15.38 14.27
C GLU A 138 4.69 -14.53 13.23
N HIS A 139 3.95 -14.18 12.19
CA HIS A 139 4.31 -13.19 11.19
C HIS A 139 3.10 -12.30 10.90
N GLY A 140 3.15 -11.47 9.84
CA GLY A 140 1.99 -10.67 9.49
C GLY A 140 2.28 -9.53 8.55
N ALA A 141 1.44 -8.51 8.63
CA ALA A 141 1.56 -7.30 7.85
C ALA A 141 1.39 -6.05 8.71
N THR A 142 1.97 -4.96 8.26
CA THR A 142 1.89 -3.64 8.89
C THR A 142 1.48 -2.60 7.87
N VAL A 143 0.47 -1.78 8.19
CA VAL A 143 0.21 -0.52 7.50
C VAL A 143 0.84 0.61 8.32
N HIS A 144 1.62 1.45 7.66
CA HIS A 144 2.32 2.56 8.30
C HIS A 144 2.33 3.80 7.42
N LEU A 145 2.57 4.96 8.01
CA LEU A 145 2.91 6.18 7.27
C LEU A 145 4.31 6.02 6.67
N VAL A 146 4.49 6.51 5.46
CA VAL A 146 5.81 6.53 4.82
C VAL A 146 6.60 7.72 5.31
N THR A 147 7.83 7.45 5.73
CA THR A 147 8.86 8.43 6.08
C THR A 147 10.08 8.23 5.18
N PRO A 148 11.07 9.17 5.17
CA PRO A 148 12.29 8.97 4.41
C PRO A 148 13.09 7.72 4.79
N ALA A 149 12.95 7.24 6.04
CA ALA A 149 13.57 5.99 6.49
C ALA A 149 12.73 4.80 6.01
N LEU A 150 13.39 3.78 5.45
CA LEU A 150 12.73 2.60 4.89
C LEU A 150 11.97 1.83 5.98
N ASP A 151 10.67 1.63 5.77
CA ASP A 151 9.76 0.87 6.63
C ASP A 151 9.87 1.24 8.12
N ASP A 152 9.99 2.56 8.42
CA ASP A 152 10.26 3.08 9.76
C ASP A 152 9.28 4.18 10.21
N GLY A 153 8.21 4.36 9.49
CA GLY A 153 7.21 5.37 9.85
C GLY A 153 6.20 4.89 10.91
N PRO A 154 5.40 5.81 11.44
CA PRO A 154 4.35 5.50 12.42
C PRO A 154 3.44 4.36 11.97
N ILE A 155 3.28 3.36 12.83
CA ILE A 155 2.41 2.20 12.58
C ILE A 155 0.95 2.62 12.79
N LEU A 156 0.11 2.34 11.80
CA LEU A 156 -1.33 2.61 11.82
C LEU A 156 -2.16 1.34 12.04
N GLY A 157 -1.59 0.18 11.77
CA GLY A 157 -2.23 -1.08 12.06
C GLY A 157 -1.36 -2.28 11.71
N GLN A 158 -1.61 -3.39 12.41
CA GLN A 158 -0.94 -4.66 12.17
C GLN A 158 -1.95 -5.81 12.11
N ALA A 159 -1.69 -6.78 11.25
CA ALA A 159 -2.39 -8.05 11.23
C ALA A 159 -1.41 -9.18 11.52
N ARG A 160 -1.75 -10.04 12.51
CA ARG A 160 -0.93 -11.18 12.91
C ARG A 160 -1.46 -12.45 12.29
N VAL A 161 -0.58 -13.31 11.85
CA VAL A 161 -0.87 -14.66 11.35
C VAL A 161 0.08 -15.67 12.01
N PRO A 162 -0.38 -16.88 12.33
CA PRO A 162 0.50 -17.92 12.85
C PRO A 162 1.46 -18.43 11.75
N ILE A 163 2.66 -18.84 12.15
CA ILE A 163 3.54 -19.67 11.33
C ILE A 163 3.29 -21.13 11.75
N HIS A 164 3.00 -21.97 10.78
CA HIS A 164 2.76 -23.40 11.04
C HIS A 164 4.01 -24.25 10.76
N PRO A 165 4.17 -25.37 11.46
CA PRO A 165 5.24 -26.31 11.14
C PRO A 165 5.18 -26.74 9.67
N GLY A 166 6.30 -26.64 8.96
CA GLY A 166 6.39 -26.99 7.54
C GLY A 166 5.93 -25.91 6.57
N ASP A 167 5.60 -24.71 7.04
CA ASP A 167 5.32 -23.58 6.13
C ASP A 167 6.49 -23.30 5.19
N THR A 168 6.18 -23.08 3.92
CA THR A 168 7.10 -22.48 2.96
C THR A 168 6.92 -20.95 2.92
N PRO A 169 7.89 -20.18 2.38
CA PRO A 169 7.73 -18.75 2.19
C PRO A 169 6.46 -18.40 1.41
N GLU A 170 6.09 -19.20 0.41
CA GLU A 170 4.90 -19.00 -0.42
C GLU A 170 3.60 -19.26 0.36
N ALA A 171 3.55 -20.31 1.17
CA ALA A 171 2.39 -20.60 2.02
C ALA A 171 2.16 -19.48 3.05
N LEU A 172 3.25 -19.02 3.68
CA LEU A 172 3.20 -17.91 4.63
C LEU A 172 2.81 -16.59 3.91
N ALA A 173 3.37 -16.33 2.73
CA ALA A 173 3.04 -15.15 1.92
C ALA A 173 1.53 -15.11 1.57
N ALA A 174 0.95 -16.23 1.16
CA ALA A 174 -0.49 -16.29 0.86
C ALA A 174 -1.35 -15.98 2.10
N ARG A 175 -0.95 -16.48 3.28
CA ARG A 175 -1.64 -16.22 4.55
C ARG A 175 -1.52 -14.75 4.97
N VAL A 176 -0.33 -14.16 4.83
CA VAL A 176 -0.09 -12.73 5.10
C VAL A 176 -0.90 -11.87 4.13
N GLN A 177 -0.91 -12.20 2.83
CA GLN A 177 -1.68 -11.46 1.84
C GLN A 177 -3.18 -11.43 2.15
N ALA A 178 -3.75 -12.55 2.60
CA ALA A 178 -5.15 -12.58 3.05
C ALA A 178 -5.40 -11.65 4.26
N ALA A 179 -4.41 -11.52 5.14
CA ALA A 179 -4.48 -10.58 6.26
C ALA A 179 -4.32 -9.12 5.82
N GLU A 180 -3.45 -8.84 4.83
CA GLU A 180 -3.29 -7.52 4.22
C GLU A 180 -4.60 -7.00 3.62
N HIS A 181 -5.31 -7.85 2.87
CA HIS A 181 -6.59 -7.49 2.24
C HIS A 181 -7.68 -7.12 3.25
N ARG A 182 -7.57 -7.55 4.50
CA ARG A 182 -8.46 -7.14 5.60
C ARG A 182 -7.96 -5.90 6.32
N LEU A 183 -6.65 -5.82 6.54
CA LEU A 183 -6.02 -4.76 7.33
C LEU A 183 -6.03 -3.42 6.60
N TYR A 184 -5.51 -3.39 5.36
CA TYR A 184 -5.27 -2.15 4.65
C TYR A 184 -6.54 -1.33 4.44
N PRO A 185 -7.67 -1.92 3.98
CA PRO A 185 -8.93 -1.19 3.85
C PRO A 185 -9.45 -0.62 5.18
N GLN A 186 -9.29 -1.36 6.28
CA GLN A 186 -9.74 -0.90 7.59
C GLN A 186 -8.91 0.28 8.08
N VAL A 187 -7.58 0.20 7.93
CA VAL A 187 -6.68 1.31 8.29
C VAL A 187 -6.97 2.54 7.43
N LEU A 188 -7.09 2.38 6.10
CA LEU A 188 -7.40 3.50 5.22
C LEU A 188 -8.71 4.18 5.61
N ARG A 189 -9.77 3.41 5.84
CA ARG A 189 -11.07 3.96 6.28
C ARG A 189 -10.94 4.76 7.57
N ARG A 190 -10.26 4.22 8.58
CA ARG A 190 -10.04 4.92 9.86
C ARG A 190 -9.23 6.21 9.67
N TRP A 191 -8.18 6.14 8.85
CA TRP A 191 -7.38 7.31 8.51
C TRP A 191 -8.20 8.42 7.87
N LEU A 192 -9.04 8.08 6.89
CA LEU A 192 -9.96 9.02 6.22
C LEU A 192 -11.00 9.63 7.17
N GLN A 193 -11.31 8.95 8.26
CA GLN A 193 -12.22 9.43 9.33
C GLN A 193 -11.48 10.23 10.43
N GLY A 194 -10.17 10.48 10.28
CA GLY A 194 -9.35 11.21 11.26
C GLY A 194 -8.94 10.38 12.49
N MET A 195 -9.16 9.05 12.46
CA MET A 195 -8.77 8.15 13.56
C MET A 195 -7.34 7.67 13.35
N GLN A 196 -6.44 8.04 14.22
CA GLN A 196 -5.00 7.74 14.10
C GLN A 196 -4.51 6.63 15.04
N GLU A 197 -5.33 6.18 15.99
CA GLU A 197 -4.94 5.10 16.91
C GLU A 197 -4.73 3.80 16.12
N PRO A 198 -3.57 3.12 16.33
CA PRO A 198 -3.27 1.85 15.65
C PRO A 198 -4.29 0.75 15.97
N ILE A 199 -4.57 -0.08 14.98
CA ILE A 199 -5.42 -1.27 15.16
C ILE A 199 -4.60 -2.55 15.05
N THR A 200 -5.03 -3.59 15.75
CA THR A 200 -4.46 -4.94 15.63
C THR A 200 -5.54 -5.92 15.22
N LEU A 201 -5.28 -6.66 14.14
CA LEU A 201 -6.11 -7.78 13.70
C LEU A 201 -5.40 -9.09 14.04
N SER A 202 -6.08 -10.00 14.73
CA SER A 202 -5.62 -11.37 14.92
C SER A 202 -6.09 -12.26 13.76
N ALA A 203 -5.38 -13.37 13.52
CA ALA A 203 -5.85 -14.42 12.63
C ALA A 203 -7.21 -14.94 13.13
N ARG A 204 -8.15 -15.00 12.22
CA ARG A 204 -9.38 -15.80 12.40
C ARG A 204 -9.24 -17.08 11.62
#